data_a053fae7f30d0d85b22e5fb75e758a96
#
_entry.id   a053fae7f30d0d85b22e5fb75e758a96
#
_cell.length_a   1.000
_cell.length_b   1.000
_cell.length_c   1.000
_cell.angle_alpha   90.00
_cell.angle_beta   90.00
_cell.angle_gamma   90.00
#
_symmetry.space_group_name_H-M   'P 1'
#
loop_
_entity.id
_entity.type
_entity.pdbx_description
1 polymer ?
#
loop_
_entity_poly.entity_id
_entity_poly.type
_entity_poly.pdbx_seq_one_letter_code
_entity_poly.pdbx_strand_id
1 'polypeptide(L)'
;DKDNVVSLVVAGNTTMSSLFLGVYADFLRQEPFIPPFLKSPKLIGKDVRLNINDSAQVFLSPSVASYLGGDITAGVLSSGIWSSEENVLFIDLGTNGEIVFGNKDYMMSCACSAGPAFEGGGISCGMRASNGAIEKVKIDEKTLNPTLTTIGDADPIGICGSGIIDLICQMILTGIIDRRGKIHRDIDNRRIRFNEYEMGEYVLAFKEEYNLEQDITVNEVDIDNFIKAKGAIYS
;
A
#
# COMPACT_ATOMS: atom_id res chain seq x y z
N ASP A 1 -28.97 16.12 -2.24
CA ASP A 1 -29.60 16.15 -3.54
C ASP A 1 -28.52 16.20 -4.63
N LYS A 2 -28.65 15.37 -5.67
CA LYS A 2 -27.69 15.27 -6.78
C LYS A 2 -27.49 16.61 -7.51
N ASP A 3 -28.55 17.39 -7.58
CA ASP A 3 -28.57 18.70 -8.27
C ASP A 3 -27.78 19.78 -7.52
N ASN A 4 -27.46 19.53 -6.24
CA ASN A 4 -26.63 20.42 -5.42
C ASN A 4 -25.13 20.18 -5.62
N VAL A 5 -24.73 19.12 -6.32
CA VAL A 5 -23.32 18.85 -6.66
C VAL A 5 -22.96 19.69 -7.88
N VAL A 6 -22.34 20.83 -7.67
CA VAL A 6 -21.98 21.79 -8.72
C VAL A 6 -20.53 21.70 -9.16
N SER A 7 -19.71 21.00 -8.41
CA SER A 7 -18.28 20.77 -8.71
C SER A 7 -17.83 19.41 -8.17
N LEU A 8 -16.97 18.73 -8.92
CA LEU A 8 -16.37 17.47 -8.58
C LEU A 8 -14.87 17.51 -8.93
N VAL A 9 -14.03 17.13 -7.99
CA VAL A 9 -12.60 16.91 -8.22
C VAL A 9 -12.30 15.45 -8.04
N VAL A 10 -11.60 14.86 -9.01
CA VAL A 10 -11.21 13.45 -9.02
C VAL A 10 -9.70 13.36 -9.08
N ALA A 11 -9.10 12.66 -8.13
CA ALA A 11 -7.68 12.29 -8.13
C ALA A 11 -7.56 10.77 -8.13
N GLY A 12 -6.65 10.27 -8.93
CA GLY A 12 -6.37 8.84 -9.05
C GLY A 12 -5.21 8.61 -10.00
N ASN A 13 -4.69 7.40 -10.02
CA ASN A 13 -3.62 7.05 -10.93
C ASN A 13 -4.07 7.12 -12.41
N THR A 14 -3.12 7.08 -13.33
CA THR A 14 -3.40 7.28 -14.76
C THR A 14 -4.38 6.24 -15.33
N THR A 15 -4.30 4.98 -14.84
CA THR A 15 -5.26 3.93 -15.22
C THR A 15 -6.66 4.24 -14.70
N MET A 16 -6.79 4.61 -13.43
CA MET A 16 -8.08 4.99 -12.82
C MET A 16 -8.72 6.17 -13.54
N SER A 17 -7.94 7.19 -13.88
CA SER A 17 -8.40 8.37 -14.63
C SER A 17 -8.91 7.99 -16.02
N SER A 18 -8.21 7.07 -16.71
CA SER A 18 -8.64 6.55 -18.01
C SER A 18 -9.94 5.77 -17.89
N LEU A 19 -10.06 4.86 -16.92
CA LEU A 19 -11.28 4.07 -16.69
C LEU A 19 -12.46 4.95 -16.29
N PHE A 20 -12.24 5.97 -15.47
CA PHE A 20 -13.28 6.92 -15.06
C PHE A 20 -13.91 7.64 -16.26
N LEU A 21 -13.09 7.98 -17.26
CA LEU A 21 -13.58 8.60 -18.50
C LEU A 21 -14.03 7.60 -19.56
N GLY A 22 -13.91 6.29 -19.30
CA GLY A 22 -14.22 5.24 -20.29
C GLY A 22 -13.24 5.23 -21.47
N VAL A 23 -12.02 5.71 -21.26
CA VAL A 23 -10.95 5.71 -22.27
C VAL A 23 -10.14 4.42 -22.16
N TYR A 24 -9.77 3.86 -23.31
CA TYR A 24 -9.00 2.63 -23.40
C TYR A 24 -7.59 2.82 -22.78
N ALA A 25 -7.24 1.97 -21.83
CA ALA A 25 -6.03 2.13 -20.99
C ALA A 25 -4.91 1.10 -21.28
N ASP A 26 -5.10 0.16 -22.23
CA ASP A 26 -4.13 -0.93 -22.45
C ASP A 26 -2.73 -0.45 -22.85
N PHE A 27 -2.62 0.70 -23.50
CA PHE A 27 -1.33 1.27 -23.86
C PHE A 27 -0.45 1.66 -22.66
N LEU A 28 -1.05 1.81 -21.47
CA LEU A 28 -0.30 2.06 -20.24
C LEU A 28 0.60 0.90 -19.82
N ARG A 29 0.28 -0.33 -20.22
CA ARG A 29 1.04 -1.55 -19.91
C ARG A 29 1.86 -2.10 -21.07
N GLN A 30 1.76 -1.46 -22.26
CA GLN A 30 2.46 -1.87 -23.47
C GLN A 30 3.50 -0.83 -23.86
N GLU A 31 4.72 -1.27 -24.18
CA GLU A 31 5.76 -0.36 -24.67
C GLU A 31 5.30 0.36 -25.95
N PRO A 32 5.44 1.68 -26.03
CA PRO A 32 6.24 2.59 -25.21
C PRO A 32 5.51 3.25 -24.02
N PHE A 33 4.46 2.63 -23.45
CA PHE A 33 3.76 3.06 -22.23
C PHE A 33 3.16 4.47 -22.31
N ILE A 34 2.54 4.82 -23.44
CA ILE A 34 1.98 6.16 -23.68
C ILE A 34 0.57 6.25 -23.07
N PRO A 35 0.34 7.20 -22.13
CA PRO A 35 -1.00 7.43 -21.60
C PRO A 35 -1.90 8.08 -22.66
N PRO A 36 -3.21 7.79 -22.66
CA PRO A 36 -4.14 8.40 -23.60
C PRO A 36 -4.27 9.91 -23.42
N PHE A 37 -4.04 10.40 -22.21
CA PHE A 37 -3.94 11.83 -21.87
C PHE A 37 -3.15 12.00 -20.57
N LEU A 38 -2.50 13.15 -20.42
CA LEU A 38 -1.88 13.59 -19.17
C LEU A 38 -2.74 14.63 -18.46
N LYS A 39 -3.52 15.39 -19.21
CA LYS A 39 -4.44 16.41 -18.72
C LYS A 39 -5.81 16.17 -19.34
N SER A 40 -6.84 16.08 -18.52
CA SER A 40 -8.20 15.87 -19.02
C SER A 40 -8.70 17.10 -19.79
N PRO A 41 -9.62 16.91 -20.74
CA PRO A 41 -10.39 18.01 -21.30
C PRO A 41 -11.26 18.65 -20.23
N LYS A 42 -11.90 19.78 -20.56
CA LYS A 42 -12.96 20.36 -19.72
C LYS A 42 -14.17 19.42 -19.76
N LEU A 43 -14.62 18.98 -18.60
CA LEU A 43 -15.72 18.06 -18.42
C LEU A 43 -16.84 18.71 -17.60
N ILE A 44 -18.05 18.25 -17.85
CA ILE A 44 -19.21 18.57 -17.02
C ILE A 44 -19.92 17.29 -16.58
N GLY A 45 -20.85 17.37 -15.62
CA GLY A 45 -21.51 16.23 -15.01
C GLY A 45 -22.11 15.24 -16.00
N LYS A 46 -22.70 15.71 -17.10
CA LYS A 46 -23.24 14.82 -18.14
C LYS A 46 -22.20 14.04 -18.92
N ASP A 47 -20.93 14.45 -18.92
CA ASP A 47 -19.84 13.75 -19.62
C ASP A 47 -19.32 12.55 -18.82
N VAL A 48 -19.61 12.52 -17.53
CA VAL A 48 -19.23 11.43 -16.62
C VAL A 48 -20.47 10.61 -16.25
N ARG A 49 -20.27 9.29 -16.04
CA ARG A 49 -21.40 8.38 -15.74
C ARG A 49 -21.77 8.41 -14.24
N LEU A 50 -21.90 9.63 -13.67
CA LEU A 50 -22.28 9.83 -12.28
C LEU A 50 -23.64 10.50 -12.20
N ASN A 51 -24.39 10.15 -11.17
CA ASN A 51 -25.71 10.78 -10.92
C ASN A 51 -25.53 12.09 -10.14
N ILE A 52 -25.01 13.12 -10.80
CA ILE A 52 -24.80 14.48 -10.30
C ILE A 52 -25.48 15.49 -11.22
N ASN A 53 -25.43 16.78 -10.88
CA ASN A 53 -25.92 17.85 -11.73
C ASN A 53 -25.22 17.80 -13.10
N ASP A 54 -25.97 17.80 -14.18
CA ASP A 54 -25.47 17.71 -15.55
C ASP A 54 -24.48 18.83 -15.91
N SER A 55 -24.63 20.01 -15.29
CA SER A 55 -23.79 21.18 -15.48
C SER A 55 -22.63 21.28 -14.48
N ALA A 56 -22.51 20.34 -13.54
CA ALA A 56 -21.43 20.34 -12.56
C ALA A 56 -20.05 20.37 -13.26
N GLN A 57 -19.15 21.19 -12.78
CA GLN A 57 -17.78 21.20 -13.30
C GLN A 57 -17.04 19.98 -12.79
N VAL A 58 -16.39 19.23 -13.69
CA VAL A 58 -15.62 18.03 -13.31
C VAL A 58 -14.14 18.26 -13.63
N PHE A 59 -13.30 18.11 -12.61
CA PHE A 59 -11.85 18.29 -12.70
C PHE A 59 -11.15 16.98 -12.36
N LEU A 60 -10.32 16.48 -13.27
CA LEU A 60 -9.38 15.41 -12.96
C LEU A 60 -8.00 15.99 -12.69
N SER A 61 -7.37 15.57 -11.61
CA SER A 61 -5.96 15.90 -11.35
C SER A 61 -5.10 15.42 -12.52
N PRO A 62 -4.19 16.25 -13.05
CA PRO A 62 -3.35 15.88 -14.19
C PRO A 62 -2.34 14.82 -13.79
N SER A 63 -2.01 13.92 -14.70
CA SER A 63 -0.89 12.99 -14.57
C SER A 63 0.41 13.64 -15.09
N VAL A 64 1.55 13.21 -14.58
CA VAL A 64 2.88 13.60 -15.08
C VAL A 64 3.36 12.61 -16.14
N ALA A 65 3.12 11.33 -15.91
CA ALA A 65 3.52 10.24 -16.79
C ALA A 65 2.57 9.03 -16.59
N SER A 66 2.81 7.93 -17.29
CA SER A 66 2.02 6.70 -17.21
C SER A 66 1.95 6.13 -15.79
N TYR A 67 3.04 6.22 -15.04
CA TYR A 67 3.17 5.70 -13.67
C TYR A 67 3.18 6.80 -12.60
N LEU A 68 2.93 8.05 -12.95
CA LEU A 68 2.83 9.19 -12.05
C LEU A 68 1.50 9.90 -12.33
N GLY A 69 0.47 9.44 -11.66
CA GLY A 69 -0.91 9.83 -11.90
C GLY A 69 -1.34 11.11 -11.19
N GLY A 70 -2.63 11.37 -11.29
CA GLY A 70 -3.29 12.50 -10.64
C GLY A 70 -3.35 12.39 -9.11
N ASP A 71 -3.20 11.20 -8.55
CA ASP A 71 -3.00 10.93 -7.12
C ASP A 71 -1.71 11.57 -6.61
N ILE A 72 -0.60 11.39 -7.34
CA ILE A 72 0.70 11.95 -6.98
C ILE A 72 0.70 13.48 -7.12
N THR A 73 0.12 14.03 -8.18
CA THR A 73 -0.01 15.49 -8.32
C THR A 73 -0.90 16.11 -7.25
N ALA A 74 -1.96 15.42 -6.85
CA ALA A 74 -2.79 15.84 -5.71
C ALA A 74 -2.03 15.73 -4.38
N GLY A 75 -1.21 14.69 -4.18
CA GLY A 75 -0.32 14.52 -3.04
C GLY A 75 0.70 15.65 -2.93
N VAL A 76 1.36 15.99 -4.05
CA VAL A 76 2.29 17.13 -4.14
C VAL A 76 1.59 18.44 -3.78
N LEU A 77 0.36 18.65 -4.27
CA LEU A 77 -0.42 19.85 -3.96
C LEU A 77 -0.78 19.91 -2.47
N SER A 78 -1.26 18.81 -1.90
CA SER A 78 -1.71 18.74 -0.50
C SER A 78 -0.56 18.79 0.51
N SER A 79 0.60 18.23 0.17
CA SER A 79 1.79 18.25 1.03
C SER A 79 2.50 19.60 1.09
N GLY A 80 2.20 20.50 0.16
CA GLY A 80 2.83 21.83 0.09
C GLY A 80 4.25 21.85 -0.44
N ILE A 81 4.81 20.73 -0.93
CA ILE A 81 6.18 20.66 -1.50
C ILE A 81 6.39 21.67 -2.63
N TRP A 82 5.35 21.95 -3.41
CA TRP A 82 5.39 22.92 -4.52
C TRP A 82 5.66 24.37 -4.08
N SER A 83 5.49 24.69 -2.80
CA SER A 83 5.72 26.03 -2.24
C SER A 83 6.82 26.05 -1.17
N SER A 84 7.46 24.92 -0.87
CA SER A 84 8.48 24.80 0.16
C SER A 84 9.80 25.43 -0.29
N GLU A 85 10.45 26.20 0.60
CA GLU A 85 11.82 26.69 0.42
C GLU A 85 12.85 25.57 0.61
N GLU A 86 12.53 24.58 1.47
CA GLU A 86 13.40 23.47 1.80
C GLU A 86 13.10 22.27 0.90
N ASN A 87 14.08 21.41 0.70
CA ASN A 87 13.88 20.15 0.02
C ASN A 87 13.00 19.23 0.86
N VAL A 88 11.94 18.74 0.25
CA VAL A 88 10.96 17.82 0.84
C VAL A 88 10.97 16.52 0.07
N LEU A 89 10.83 15.42 0.77
CA LEU A 89 10.62 14.08 0.22
C LEU A 89 9.17 13.68 0.49
N PHE A 90 8.43 13.46 -0.60
CA PHE A 90 7.10 12.87 -0.59
C PHE A 90 7.18 11.44 -1.08
N ILE A 91 6.58 10.50 -0.35
CA ILE A 91 6.56 9.07 -0.70
C ILE A 91 5.12 8.58 -0.61
N ASP A 92 4.64 7.98 -1.68
CA ASP A 92 3.39 7.22 -1.71
C ASP A 92 3.73 5.72 -1.76
N LEU A 93 3.27 4.97 -0.75
CA LEU A 93 3.53 3.55 -0.61
C LEU A 93 2.26 2.75 -0.92
N GLY A 94 2.12 2.33 -2.15
CA GLY A 94 1.06 1.46 -2.63
C GLY A 94 1.60 0.21 -3.34
N THR A 95 0.86 -0.27 -4.31
CA THR A 95 1.29 -1.35 -5.23
C THR A 95 2.56 -0.96 -6.00
N ASN A 96 2.68 0.33 -6.33
CA ASN A 96 3.94 0.96 -6.71
C ASN A 96 4.40 1.87 -5.58
N GLY A 97 5.68 2.20 -5.56
CA GLY A 97 6.22 3.24 -4.71
C GLY A 97 6.50 4.47 -5.56
N GLU A 98 5.74 5.54 -5.38
CA GLU A 98 5.99 6.80 -6.05
C GLU A 98 6.72 7.75 -5.11
N ILE A 99 7.78 8.36 -5.62
CA ILE A 99 8.64 9.26 -4.84
C ILE A 99 8.73 10.59 -5.58
N VAL A 100 8.51 11.68 -4.84
CA VAL A 100 8.76 13.05 -5.31
C VAL A 100 9.70 13.73 -4.35
N PHE A 101 10.78 14.30 -4.88
CA PHE A 101 11.79 15.03 -4.12
C PHE A 101 12.04 16.39 -4.74
N GLY A 102 12.07 17.43 -3.93
CA GLY A 102 12.39 18.79 -4.38
C GLY A 102 11.79 19.87 -3.52
N ASN A 103 11.58 21.03 -4.11
CA ASN A 103 11.05 22.24 -3.50
C ASN A 103 10.32 23.09 -4.56
N LYS A 104 10.02 24.38 -4.24
CA LYS A 104 9.34 25.30 -5.15
C LYS A 104 10.08 25.53 -6.48
N ASP A 105 11.41 25.37 -6.54
CA ASP A 105 12.23 25.70 -7.70
C ASP A 105 12.39 24.48 -8.63
N TYR A 106 12.34 23.27 -8.08
CA TYR A 106 12.41 22.03 -8.85
C TYR A 106 11.73 20.87 -8.12
N MET A 107 11.26 19.91 -8.88
CA MET A 107 10.80 18.61 -8.38
C MET A 107 11.25 17.50 -9.33
N MET A 108 11.76 16.42 -8.77
CA MET A 108 12.05 15.17 -9.45
C MET A 108 11.14 14.09 -8.94
N SER A 109 10.76 13.16 -9.80
CA SER A 109 9.87 12.07 -9.41
C SER A 109 10.28 10.76 -10.07
N CYS A 110 10.06 9.67 -9.39
CA CYS A 110 10.19 8.33 -9.91
C CYS A 110 9.06 7.43 -9.40
N ALA A 111 8.83 6.33 -10.10
CA ALA A 111 7.94 5.27 -9.68
C ALA A 111 8.70 3.94 -9.71
N CYS A 112 8.53 3.12 -8.67
CA CYS A 112 9.10 1.79 -8.57
C CYS A 112 7.99 0.75 -8.39
N SER A 113 8.17 -0.43 -8.98
CA SER A 113 7.25 -1.55 -8.82
C SER A 113 7.57 -2.29 -7.51
N ALA A 114 6.97 -1.84 -6.41
CA ALA A 114 7.13 -2.47 -5.11
C ALA A 114 6.33 -3.78 -5.00
N GLY A 115 5.25 -3.92 -5.77
CA GLY A 115 4.28 -5.00 -5.61
C GLY A 115 3.30 -4.72 -4.47
N PRO A 116 2.23 -5.52 -4.32
CA PRO A 116 1.13 -5.21 -3.43
C PRO A 116 1.38 -5.59 -1.95
N ALA A 117 2.62 -5.92 -1.54
CA ALA A 117 2.92 -6.41 -0.18
C ALA A 117 2.50 -5.42 0.92
N PHE A 118 2.70 -4.11 0.71
CA PHE A 118 2.28 -3.07 1.66
C PHE A 118 0.77 -2.87 1.72
N GLU A 119 0.02 -3.39 0.75
CA GLU A 119 -1.45 -3.41 0.75
C GLU A 119 -2.00 -4.77 1.22
N GLY A 120 -1.14 -5.66 1.72
CA GLY A 120 -1.46 -7.02 2.13
C GLY A 120 -1.53 -8.04 1.00
N GLY A 121 -1.29 -7.63 -0.26
CA GLY A 121 -1.28 -8.54 -1.40
C GLY A 121 -0.02 -9.39 -1.45
N GLY A 122 -0.16 -10.69 -1.75
CA GLY A 122 0.97 -11.63 -1.76
C GLY A 122 1.48 -12.00 -0.37
N ILE A 123 0.74 -11.67 0.69
CA ILE A 123 0.95 -12.06 2.08
C ILE A 123 -0.19 -13.01 2.46
N SER A 124 0.11 -14.15 3.06
CA SER A 124 -0.84 -15.25 3.30
C SER A 124 -2.09 -14.80 4.09
N CYS A 125 -1.92 -14.00 5.14
CA CYS A 125 -3.01 -13.42 5.91
C CYS A 125 -3.06 -11.89 5.76
N GLY A 126 -2.54 -11.37 4.63
CA GLY A 126 -2.52 -9.96 4.33
C GLY A 126 -3.91 -9.42 3.99
N MET A 127 -4.21 -8.22 4.46
CA MET A 127 -5.47 -7.54 4.18
C MET A 127 -5.29 -6.03 4.12
N ARG A 128 -6.27 -5.34 3.57
CA ARG A 128 -6.32 -3.88 3.62
C ARG A 128 -6.54 -3.40 5.06
N ALA A 129 -6.10 -2.17 5.34
CA ALA A 129 -6.33 -1.50 6.61
C ALA A 129 -7.84 -1.25 6.82
N SER A 130 -8.50 -2.20 7.49
CA SER A 130 -9.93 -2.17 7.82
C SER A 130 -10.16 -2.79 9.20
N ASN A 131 -11.38 -2.74 9.70
CA ASN A 131 -11.72 -3.28 11.02
C ASN A 131 -11.22 -4.72 11.21
N GLY A 132 -10.52 -5.01 12.31
CA GLY A 132 -9.90 -6.30 12.60
C GLY A 132 -8.52 -6.54 11.96
N ALA A 133 -8.01 -5.62 11.14
CA ALA A 133 -6.64 -5.74 10.62
C ALA A 133 -5.62 -5.42 11.71
N ILE A 134 -4.64 -6.29 11.90
CA ILE A 134 -3.48 -6.06 12.77
C ILE A 134 -2.66 -4.93 12.17
N GLU A 135 -2.59 -3.79 12.86
CA GLU A 135 -1.84 -2.59 12.42
C GLU A 135 -0.53 -2.38 13.17
N LYS A 136 -0.40 -2.93 14.39
CA LYS A 136 0.84 -2.88 15.18
C LYS A 136 1.11 -4.23 15.82
N VAL A 137 2.40 -4.57 15.91
CA VAL A 137 2.88 -5.80 16.54
C VAL A 137 4.06 -5.45 17.45
N LYS A 138 4.02 -5.93 18.68
CA LYS A 138 5.16 -5.91 19.59
C LYS A 138 5.44 -7.31 20.06
N ILE A 139 6.67 -7.81 19.92
CA ILE A 139 7.07 -9.15 20.33
C ILE A 139 7.91 -9.04 21.61
N ASP A 140 7.55 -9.78 22.63
CA ASP A 140 8.33 -9.89 23.85
C ASP A 140 9.63 -10.68 23.60
N GLU A 141 10.77 -10.13 23.95
CA GLU A 141 12.09 -10.69 23.65
C GLU A 141 12.38 -12.05 24.32
N LYS A 142 11.71 -12.34 25.44
CA LYS A 142 11.97 -13.56 26.21
C LYS A 142 11.00 -14.69 25.85
N THR A 143 9.72 -14.36 25.71
CA THR A 143 8.67 -15.34 25.48
C THR A 143 8.35 -15.52 24.02
N LEU A 144 8.78 -14.58 23.17
CA LEU A 144 8.43 -14.45 21.75
C LEU A 144 6.92 -14.39 21.50
N ASN A 145 6.13 -13.96 22.50
CA ASN A 145 4.70 -13.74 22.36
C ASN A 145 4.41 -12.35 21.78
N PRO A 146 3.51 -12.24 20.78
CA PRO A 146 3.13 -10.95 20.23
C PRO A 146 2.04 -10.30 21.07
N THR A 147 2.11 -8.98 21.19
CA THR A 147 1.00 -8.11 21.55
C THR A 147 0.52 -7.43 20.28
N LEU A 148 -0.76 -7.60 19.96
CA LEU A 148 -1.36 -7.11 18.72
C LEU A 148 -2.23 -5.89 19.00
N THR A 149 -2.18 -4.89 18.11
CA THR A 149 -3.17 -3.81 18.04
C THR A 149 -3.89 -3.93 16.73
N THR A 150 -5.21 -3.95 16.77
CA THR A 150 -6.08 -4.07 15.60
C THR A 150 -6.86 -2.79 15.35
N ILE A 151 -7.15 -2.51 14.10
CA ILE A 151 -8.02 -1.39 13.73
C ILE A 151 -9.42 -1.63 14.27
N GLY A 152 -9.95 -0.64 15.00
CA GLY A 152 -11.27 -0.70 15.60
C GLY A 152 -11.36 -1.55 16.86
N ASP A 153 -10.24 -1.94 17.48
CA ASP A 153 -10.16 -2.79 18.69
C ASP A 153 -10.96 -4.09 18.55
N ALA A 154 -11.11 -4.59 17.32
CA ALA A 154 -11.79 -5.84 17.00
C ALA A 154 -10.83 -7.03 17.06
N ASP A 155 -11.37 -8.25 17.14
CA ASP A 155 -10.57 -9.46 17.02
C ASP A 155 -9.78 -9.48 15.71
N PRO A 156 -8.52 -9.97 15.72
CA PRO A 156 -7.68 -9.99 14.55
C PRO A 156 -8.22 -10.95 13.49
N ILE A 157 -8.28 -10.52 12.23
CA ILE A 157 -8.71 -11.35 11.11
C ILE A 157 -7.64 -11.43 10.01
N GLY A 158 -6.60 -10.62 10.11
CA GLY A 158 -5.46 -10.57 9.19
C GLY A 158 -4.52 -9.44 9.55
N ILE A 159 -3.51 -9.18 8.71
CA ILE A 159 -2.50 -8.15 8.95
C ILE A 159 -2.46 -7.16 7.78
N CYS A 160 -2.45 -5.86 8.09
CA CYS A 160 -2.30 -4.82 7.06
C CYS A 160 -0.84 -4.39 6.89
N GLY A 161 -0.58 -3.51 5.94
CA GLY A 161 0.77 -3.07 5.59
C GLY A 161 1.60 -2.53 6.75
N SER A 162 1.01 -1.69 7.61
CA SER A 162 1.69 -1.18 8.81
C SER A 162 2.04 -2.30 9.79
N GLY A 163 1.12 -3.25 9.98
CA GLY A 163 1.35 -4.41 10.85
C GLY A 163 2.47 -5.31 10.34
N ILE A 164 2.57 -5.52 9.02
CA ILE A 164 3.67 -6.30 8.40
C ILE A 164 5.02 -5.62 8.61
N ILE A 165 5.09 -4.30 8.42
CA ILE A 165 6.33 -3.52 8.66
C ILE A 165 6.78 -3.70 10.11
N ASP A 166 5.84 -3.51 11.04
CA ASP A 166 6.10 -3.64 12.47
C ASP A 166 6.53 -5.07 12.85
N LEU A 167 5.80 -6.08 12.35
CA LEU A 167 6.09 -7.48 12.59
C LEU A 167 7.52 -7.85 12.17
N ILE A 168 7.90 -7.54 10.93
CA ILE A 168 9.22 -7.90 10.41
C ILE A 168 10.33 -7.16 11.18
N CYS A 169 10.09 -5.90 11.55
CA CYS A 169 11.00 -5.17 12.44
C CYS A 169 11.16 -5.89 13.78
N GLN A 170 10.07 -6.28 14.43
CA GLN A 170 10.08 -7.00 15.70
C GLN A 170 10.77 -8.37 15.59
N MET A 171 10.50 -9.13 14.51
CA MET A 171 11.14 -10.42 14.29
C MET A 171 12.67 -10.32 14.10
N ILE A 172 13.16 -9.23 13.50
CA ILE A 172 14.62 -8.95 13.42
C ILE A 172 15.17 -8.59 14.79
N LEU A 173 14.50 -7.70 15.52
CA LEU A 173 14.96 -7.22 16.83
C LEU A 173 15.01 -8.33 17.88
N THR A 174 14.05 -9.25 17.85
CA THR A 174 13.97 -10.40 18.77
C THR A 174 14.78 -11.61 18.31
N GLY A 175 15.44 -11.51 17.13
CA GLY A 175 16.26 -12.61 16.59
C GLY A 175 15.43 -13.79 16.08
N ILE A 176 14.14 -13.64 15.80
CA ILE A 176 13.33 -14.69 15.18
C ILE A 176 13.77 -14.94 13.75
N ILE A 177 14.12 -13.87 13.01
CA ILE A 177 14.63 -13.97 11.65
C ILE A 177 16.01 -13.35 11.50
N ASP A 178 16.77 -13.86 10.56
CA ASP A 178 18.03 -13.28 10.11
C ASP A 178 17.80 -12.09 9.14
N ARG A 179 18.89 -11.43 8.72
CA ARG A 179 18.85 -10.32 7.76
C ARG A 179 18.36 -10.71 6.36
N ARG A 180 18.27 -12.01 6.06
CA ARG A 180 17.73 -12.54 4.81
C ARG A 180 16.26 -12.91 4.92
N GLY A 181 15.66 -12.71 6.10
CA GLY A 181 14.28 -13.06 6.37
C GLY A 181 14.04 -14.54 6.65
N LYS A 182 15.08 -15.30 6.99
CA LYS A 182 14.97 -16.72 7.35
C LYS A 182 14.75 -16.87 8.84
N ILE A 183 13.74 -17.67 9.21
CA ILE A 183 13.44 -18.00 10.60
C ILE A 183 14.52 -18.91 11.17
N HIS A 184 15.05 -18.58 12.34
CA HIS A 184 16.05 -19.37 13.03
C HIS A 184 15.46 -20.71 13.48
N ARG A 185 16.13 -21.83 13.10
CA ARG A 185 15.64 -23.20 13.31
C ARG A 185 15.93 -23.76 14.70
N ASP A 186 16.79 -23.10 15.45
CA ASP A 186 17.21 -23.47 16.79
C ASP A 186 16.32 -22.88 17.89
N ILE A 187 15.31 -22.09 17.51
CA ILE A 187 14.35 -21.50 18.45
C ILE A 187 13.25 -22.52 18.75
N ASP A 188 13.21 -23.03 19.97
CA ASP A 188 12.11 -23.85 20.47
C ASP A 188 11.00 -22.98 21.04
N ASN A 189 10.00 -22.68 20.22
CA ASN A 189 8.83 -21.90 20.61
C ASN A 189 7.60 -22.35 19.84
N ARG A 190 6.44 -22.48 20.54
CA ARG A 190 5.18 -22.95 19.95
C ARG A 190 4.65 -22.06 18.81
N ARG A 191 5.11 -20.79 18.73
CA ARG A 191 4.72 -19.84 17.68
C ARG A 191 5.56 -19.96 16.43
N ILE A 192 6.66 -20.72 16.48
CA ILE A 192 7.54 -20.96 15.34
C ILE A 192 7.33 -22.41 14.89
N ARG A 193 6.98 -22.58 13.63
CA ARG A 193 6.71 -23.89 13.02
C ARG A 193 7.46 -24.01 11.71
N PHE A 194 7.73 -25.25 11.31
CA PHE A 194 8.33 -25.60 10.02
C PHE A 194 7.46 -26.65 9.36
N ASN A 195 7.17 -26.48 8.08
CA ASN A 195 6.41 -27.43 7.30
C ASN A 195 7.32 -28.56 6.75
N GLU A 196 6.74 -29.50 5.99
CA GLU A 196 7.47 -30.63 5.36
C GLU A 196 8.58 -30.21 4.38
N TYR A 197 8.53 -28.98 3.87
CA TYR A 197 9.55 -28.37 3.01
C TYR A 197 10.54 -27.50 3.80
N GLU A 198 10.56 -27.62 5.12
CA GLU A 198 11.39 -26.82 6.04
C GLU A 198 11.15 -25.28 5.94
N MET A 199 10.03 -24.86 5.39
CA MET A 199 9.65 -23.45 5.36
C MET A 199 9.11 -23.03 6.73
N GLY A 200 9.72 -22.01 7.30
CA GLY A 200 9.32 -21.48 8.61
C GLY A 200 8.11 -20.55 8.52
N GLU A 201 7.30 -20.59 9.57
CA GLU A 201 6.22 -19.64 9.81
C GLU A 201 6.21 -19.20 11.27
N TYR A 202 5.74 -17.96 11.51
CA TYR A 202 5.50 -17.42 12.83
C TYR A 202 4.00 -17.20 13.03
N VAL A 203 3.46 -17.69 14.16
CA VAL A 203 2.04 -17.57 14.50
C VAL A 203 1.79 -16.28 15.27
N LEU A 204 1.08 -15.34 14.65
CA LEU A 204 0.63 -14.09 15.26
C LEU A 204 -0.52 -14.30 16.23
N ALA A 205 -1.54 -15.04 15.79
CA ALA A 205 -2.70 -15.36 16.60
C ALA A 205 -3.08 -16.83 16.38
N PHE A 206 -3.20 -17.58 17.45
CA PHE A 206 -3.77 -18.92 17.37
C PHE A 206 -5.29 -18.82 17.24
N LYS A 207 -5.88 -19.70 16.45
CA LYS A 207 -7.33 -19.74 16.26
C LYS A 207 -8.10 -19.88 17.57
N GLU A 208 -7.54 -20.60 18.56
CA GLU A 208 -8.15 -20.78 19.89
C GLU A 208 -8.12 -19.49 20.72
N GLU A 209 -7.17 -18.58 20.48
CA GLU A 209 -7.05 -17.31 21.23
C GLU A 209 -8.18 -16.33 20.89
N TYR A 210 -8.72 -16.39 19.66
CA TYR A 210 -9.69 -15.42 19.13
C TYR A 210 -10.90 -16.07 18.43
N ASN A 211 -11.09 -17.38 18.60
CA ASN A 211 -12.16 -18.16 17.97
C ASN A 211 -12.20 -17.99 16.43
N LEU A 212 -11.03 -18.09 15.80
CA LEU A 212 -10.85 -17.98 14.35
C LEU A 212 -11.05 -19.34 13.66
N GLU A 213 -11.28 -19.31 12.35
CA GLU A 213 -11.32 -20.55 11.54
C GLU A 213 -9.93 -21.19 11.40
N GLN A 214 -8.88 -20.37 11.34
CA GLN A 214 -7.48 -20.79 11.23
C GLN A 214 -6.54 -19.83 11.96
N ASP A 215 -5.31 -20.27 12.21
CA ASP A 215 -4.28 -19.41 12.78
C ASP A 215 -3.91 -18.28 11.81
N ILE A 216 -3.60 -17.10 12.35
CA ILE A 216 -3.01 -16.01 11.57
C ILE A 216 -1.49 -16.19 11.62
N THR A 217 -0.88 -16.49 10.48
CA THR A 217 0.56 -16.77 10.37
C THR A 217 1.21 -15.91 9.31
N VAL A 218 2.53 -15.68 9.46
CA VAL A 218 3.39 -15.10 8.43
C VAL A 218 4.55 -16.05 8.21
N ASN A 219 4.76 -16.45 6.96
CA ASN A 219 5.77 -17.41 6.56
C ASN A 219 6.97 -16.75 5.86
N GLU A 220 8.02 -17.54 5.58
CA GLU A 220 9.23 -17.03 4.92
C GLU A 220 8.99 -16.50 3.50
N VAL A 221 7.93 -16.94 2.80
CA VAL A 221 7.57 -16.40 1.47
C VAL A 221 6.96 -15.00 1.62
N ASP A 222 6.11 -14.81 2.62
CA ASP A 222 5.54 -13.50 2.95
C ASP A 222 6.64 -12.49 3.29
N ILE A 223 7.62 -12.92 4.10
CA ILE A 223 8.78 -12.11 4.50
C ILE A 223 9.62 -11.76 3.26
N ASP A 224 9.87 -12.70 2.36
CA ASP A 224 10.63 -12.48 1.13
C ASP A 224 9.91 -11.49 0.18
N ASN A 225 8.59 -11.60 0.04
CA ASN A 225 7.78 -10.66 -0.72
C ASN A 225 7.87 -9.23 -0.16
N PHE A 226 7.83 -9.11 1.18
CA PHE A 226 8.04 -7.82 1.84
C PHE A 226 9.45 -7.26 1.60
N ILE A 227 10.49 -8.08 1.75
CA ILE A 227 11.89 -7.66 1.54
C ILE A 227 12.11 -7.19 0.10
N LYS A 228 11.52 -7.88 -0.89
CA LYS A 228 11.56 -7.49 -2.31
C LYS A 228 10.87 -6.15 -2.53
N ALA A 229 9.67 -5.95 -1.96
CA ALA A 229 8.94 -4.70 -2.04
C ALA A 229 9.74 -3.53 -1.43
N LYS A 230 10.31 -3.73 -0.23
CA LYS A 230 11.20 -2.76 0.41
C LYS A 230 12.43 -2.46 -0.45
N GLY A 231 13.05 -3.49 -1.02
CA GLY A 231 14.22 -3.34 -1.91
C GLY A 231 13.91 -2.49 -3.13
N ALA A 232 12.74 -2.69 -3.75
CA ALA A 232 12.31 -1.92 -4.91
C ALA A 232 12.12 -0.42 -4.61
N ILE A 233 11.65 -0.08 -3.39
CA ILE A 233 11.50 1.32 -2.97
C ILE A 233 12.85 1.96 -2.60
N TYR A 234 13.80 1.15 -2.11
CA TYR A 234 15.11 1.64 -1.69
C TYR A 234 16.05 1.91 -2.89
N SER A 235 15.88 1.20 -4.00
CA SER A 235 16.73 1.30 -5.19
C SER A 235 16.45 2.55 -6.03
#